data_c6b6e9e29e04747615738697abaa284e
#
_entry.id   c6b6e9e29e04747615738697abaa284e
#
_cell.length_a   1.000
_cell.length_b   1.000
_cell.length_c   1.000
_cell.angle_alpha   90.00
_cell.angle_beta   90.00
_cell.angle_gamma   90.00
#
_symmetry.space_group_name_H-M   'P 1'
#
loop_
_entity.id
_entity.type
_entity.pdbx_description
1 polymer ?
#
loop_
_entity_poly.entity_id
_entity_poly.type
_entity_poly.pdbx_seq_one_letter_code
_entity_poly.pdbx_strand_id
1 'polypeptide(L)'
;LNDTDPRNWPNYRDEFIPDYLALIDTLRKANPKVEVWVCRMTPIFHGHRRFKSGTRDWHAEIQLATECIARAEGVQLIDFHEPLYPYPYMLEDAVHPNAEGAAILAKTVYEGITGDFGGLQVSDMYSDNMVLQHGQPLTLHGKANAGEKVTVKIAGQKKKAVAASNGKWSVVLEPLKAGGP
;
A
#
# COMPACT_ATOMS: atom_id res chain seq x y z
N LEU A 1 0.67 13.28 -10.01
CA LEU A 1 1.83 14.11 -9.63
C LEU A 1 1.72 15.56 -10.11
N ASN A 2 1.23 15.81 -11.32
CA ASN A 2 1.11 17.19 -11.82
C ASN A 2 0.19 18.06 -10.97
N ASP A 3 -0.80 17.49 -10.31
CA ASP A 3 -1.71 18.20 -9.42
C ASP A 3 -1.02 18.72 -8.15
N THR A 4 0.10 18.14 -7.75
CA THR A 4 0.92 18.65 -6.66
C THR A 4 1.69 19.93 -7.01
N ASP A 5 1.61 20.40 -8.25
CA ASP A 5 2.23 21.67 -8.67
C ASP A 5 1.57 22.86 -7.96
N PRO A 6 2.35 23.82 -7.45
CA PRO A 6 1.82 25.06 -6.83
C PRO A 6 0.85 25.86 -7.70
N ARG A 7 0.87 25.65 -9.01
CA ARG A 7 -0.04 26.30 -9.95
C ARG A 7 -1.37 25.56 -10.11
N ASN A 8 -1.43 24.30 -9.70
CA ASN A 8 -2.59 23.44 -9.91
C ASN A 8 -3.37 23.26 -8.59
N TRP A 9 -2.80 22.59 -7.60
CA TRP A 9 -3.54 22.17 -6.42
C TRP A 9 -4.29 23.30 -5.69
N PRO A 10 -3.69 24.46 -5.39
CA PRO A 10 -4.39 25.55 -4.72
C PRO A 10 -5.61 26.07 -5.48
N ASN A 11 -5.64 25.90 -6.80
CA ASN A 11 -6.70 26.42 -7.67
C ASN A 11 -7.79 25.40 -7.95
N TYR A 12 -7.47 24.10 -7.95
CA TYR A 12 -8.36 23.03 -8.46
C TYR A 12 -8.64 21.93 -7.44
N ARG A 13 -8.17 22.04 -6.21
CA ARG A 13 -8.32 20.99 -5.19
C ARG A 13 -9.77 20.62 -4.90
N ASP A 14 -10.68 21.59 -4.94
CA ASP A 14 -12.08 21.38 -4.64
C ASP A 14 -12.81 20.62 -5.77
N GLU A 15 -12.23 20.63 -6.98
CA GLU A 15 -12.73 19.92 -8.17
C GLU A 15 -12.19 18.49 -8.28
N PHE A 16 -11.06 18.19 -7.61
CA PHE A 16 -10.34 16.93 -7.78
C PHE A 16 -11.20 15.68 -7.50
N ILE A 17 -11.88 15.64 -6.36
CA ILE A 17 -12.74 14.49 -6.02
C ILE A 17 -13.97 14.41 -6.96
N PRO A 18 -14.74 15.49 -7.16
CA PRO A 18 -15.86 15.46 -8.11
C PRO A 18 -15.49 15.01 -9.52
N ASP A 19 -14.39 15.53 -10.06
CA ASP A 19 -13.94 15.20 -11.41
C ASP A 19 -13.47 13.75 -11.50
N TYR A 20 -12.78 13.27 -10.49
CA TYR A 20 -12.33 11.88 -10.45
C TYR A 20 -13.52 10.90 -10.40
N LEU A 21 -14.53 11.20 -9.58
CA LEU A 21 -15.77 10.41 -9.51
C LEU A 21 -16.51 10.42 -10.85
N ALA A 22 -16.61 11.59 -11.50
CA ALA A 22 -17.23 11.73 -12.82
C ALA A 22 -16.45 10.93 -13.89
N LEU A 23 -15.13 10.86 -13.81
CA LEU A 23 -14.31 10.03 -14.69
C LEU A 23 -14.63 8.54 -14.51
N ILE A 24 -14.67 8.04 -13.27
CA ILE A 24 -15.02 6.64 -12.98
C ILE A 24 -16.43 6.32 -13.51
N ASP A 25 -17.39 7.19 -13.26
CA ASP A 25 -18.77 7.03 -13.77
C ASP A 25 -18.80 6.99 -15.31
N THR A 26 -18.02 7.85 -15.96
CA THR A 26 -17.91 7.86 -17.43
C THR A 26 -17.36 6.55 -17.98
N LEU A 27 -16.31 5.99 -17.33
CA LEU A 27 -15.74 4.71 -17.72
C LEU A 27 -16.75 3.56 -17.55
N ARG A 28 -17.50 3.55 -16.44
CA ARG A 28 -18.55 2.55 -16.18
C ARG A 28 -19.73 2.65 -17.13
N LYS A 29 -20.11 3.87 -17.53
CA LYS A 29 -21.14 4.09 -18.57
C LYS A 29 -20.70 3.58 -19.93
N ALA A 30 -19.44 3.82 -20.30
CA ALA A 30 -18.87 3.33 -21.54
C ALA A 30 -18.71 1.81 -21.58
N ASN A 31 -18.32 1.20 -20.44
CA ASN A 31 -18.22 -0.24 -20.29
C ASN A 31 -18.70 -0.67 -18.89
N PRO A 32 -19.95 -1.15 -18.77
CA PRO A 32 -20.50 -1.60 -17.47
C PRO A 32 -19.76 -2.76 -16.79
N LYS A 33 -18.87 -3.42 -17.52
CA LYS A 33 -18.02 -4.51 -16.99
C LYS A 33 -16.59 -4.07 -16.68
N VAL A 34 -16.29 -2.76 -16.77
CA VAL A 34 -14.95 -2.27 -16.47
C VAL A 34 -14.62 -2.47 -14.99
N GLU A 35 -13.48 -3.06 -14.74
CA GLU A 35 -12.89 -3.11 -13.41
C GLU A 35 -11.99 -1.89 -13.23
N VAL A 36 -12.14 -1.20 -12.10
CA VAL A 36 -11.43 0.05 -11.81
C VAL A 36 -10.57 -0.14 -10.57
N TRP A 37 -9.31 0.18 -10.68
CA TRP A 37 -8.37 0.32 -9.59
C TRP A 37 -7.91 1.77 -9.51
N VAL A 38 -7.89 2.32 -8.31
CA VAL A 38 -7.36 3.65 -8.04
C VAL A 38 -5.96 3.47 -7.45
N CYS A 39 -5.00 4.29 -7.88
CA CYS A 39 -3.62 4.17 -7.45
C CYS A 39 -3.21 5.35 -6.57
N ARG A 40 -2.62 5.09 -5.40
CA ARG A 40 -1.85 6.12 -4.67
C ARG A 40 -0.62 6.49 -5.48
N MET A 41 -0.27 7.77 -5.45
CA MET A 41 0.91 8.26 -6.16
C MET A 41 2.21 7.72 -5.56
N THR A 42 3.25 7.64 -6.40
CA THR A 42 4.63 7.43 -5.95
C THR A 42 5.08 8.51 -4.98
N PRO A 43 6.05 8.25 -4.11
CA PRO A 43 6.61 9.28 -3.23
C PRO A 43 7.26 10.41 -4.04
N ILE A 44 7.32 11.59 -3.45
CA ILE A 44 8.10 12.73 -3.95
C ILE A 44 9.19 13.03 -2.93
N PHE A 45 10.44 13.04 -3.36
CA PHE A 45 11.60 13.34 -2.53
C PHE A 45 12.12 14.76 -2.75
N HIS A 46 13.02 15.19 -1.88
CA HIS A 46 13.69 16.48 -2.02
C HIS A 46 14.64 16.49 -3.23
N GLY A 47 14.66 17.60 -3.95
CA GLY A 47 15.60 17.82 -5.06
C GLY A 47 14.96 18.17 -6.38
N HIS A 48 13.72 17.80 -6.62
CA HIS A 48 13.04 18.19 -7.85
C HIS A 48 12.75 19.69 -7.89
N ARG A 49 13.21 20.38 -8.94
CA ARG A 49 13.14 21.86 -9.04
C ARG A 49 11.72 22.41 -9.00
N ARG A 50 10.75 21.68 -9.53
CA ARG A 50 9.35 22.07 -9.67
C ARG A 50 8.56 21.92 -8.38
N PHE A 51 8.93 20.99 -7.51
CA PHE A 51 8.17 20.59 -6.34
C PHE A 51 8.85 20.98 -5.02
N LYS A 52 9.27 22.25 -4.89
CA LYS A 52 10.10 22.70 -3.77
C LYS A 52 9.35 23.10 -2.51
N SER A 53 8.17 23.70 -2.60
CA SER A 53 7.43 24.19 -1.43
C SER A 53 5.95 23.82 -1.48
N GLY A 54 5.37 23.46 -0.33
CA GLY A 54 3.98 23.05 -0.22
C GLY A 54 3.66 21.67 -0.81
N THR A 55 4.48 21.20 -1.73
CA THR A 55 4.24 19.97 -2.51
C THR A 55 4.07 18.73 -1.64
N ARG A 56 4.77 18.64 -0.52
CA ARG A 56 4.63 17.47 0.38
C ARG A 56 3.27 17.46 1.07
N ASP A 57 2.78 18.61 1.50
CA ASP A 57 1.48 18.72 2.15
C ASP A 57 0.36 18.45 1.14
N TRP A 58 0.47 19.01 -0.06
CA TRP A 58 -0.47 18.75 -1.15
C TRP A 58 -0.42 17.31 -1.64
N HIS A 59 0.77 16.71 -1.71
CA HIS A 59 0.91 15.29 -2.01
C HIS A 59 0.16 14.44 -0.98
N ALA A 60 0.29 14.76 0.31
CA ALA A 60 -0.44 14.06 1.36
C ALA A 60 -1.96 14.26 1.25
N GLU A 61 -2.43 15.48 0.96
CA GLU A 61 -3.84 15.78 0.71
C GLU A 61 -4.39 14.96 -0.47
N ILE A 62 -3.67 14.91 -1.60
CA ILE A 62 -4.08 14.15 -2.79
C ILE A 62 -4.09 12.65 -2.50
N GLN A 63 -3.12 12.13 -1.74
CA GLN A 63 -3.12 10.72 -1.31
C GLN A 63 -4.38 10.39 -0.52
N LEU A 64 -4.76 11.24 0.44
CA LEU A 64 -5.99 11.07 1.23
C LEU A 64 -7.25 11.17 0.35
N ALA A 65 -7.29 12.15 -0.58
CA ALA A 65 -8.39 12.28 -1.53
C ALA A 65 -8.54 11.03 -2.41
N THR A 66 -7.43 10.47 -2.88
CA THR A 66 -7.40 9.21 -3.66
C THR A 66 -7.95 8.02 -2.85
N GLU A 67 -7.60 7.91 -1.58
CA GLU A 67 -8.15 6.88 -0.69
C GLU A 67 -9.65 7.08 -0.44
N CYS A 68 -10.10 8.33 -0.27
CA CYS A 68 -11.52 8.65 -0.14
C CYS A 68 -12.31 8.26 -1.39
N ILE A 69 -11.78 8.53 -2.58
CA ILE A 69 -12.39 8.15 -3.87
C ILE A 69 -12.51 6.63 -3.96
N ALA A 70 -11.45 5.89 -3.69
CA ALA A 70 -11.47 4.43 -3.73
C ALA A 70 -12.53 3.85 -2.79
N ARG A 71 -12.64 4.41 -1.58
CA ARG A 71 -13.63 4.00 -0.59
C ARG A 71 -15.06 4.34 -1.00
N ALA A 72 -15.30 5.55 -1.51
CA ALA A 72 -16.63 6.01 -1.95
C ALA A 72 -17.15 5.16 -3.10
N GLU A 73 -16.30 4.79 -4.04
CA GLU A 73 -16.63 3.97 -5.20
C GLU A 73 -16.60 2.47 -4.94
N GLY A 74 -16.09 2.03 -3.78
CA GLY A 74 -15.93 0.62 -3.45
C GLY A 74 -14.93 -0.10 -4.37
N VAL A 75 -13.98 0.64 -4.94
CA VAL A 75 -12.94 0.10 -5.83
C VAL A 75 -11.66 -0.21 -5.06
N GLN A 76 -10.84 -1.08 -5.63
CA GLN A 76 -9.56 -1.44 -5.02
C GLN A 76 -8.55 -0.30 -5.13
N LEU A 77 -7.70 -0.19 -4.12
CA LEU A 77 -6.60 0.78 -4.07
C LEU A 77 -5.27 0.05 -4.24
N ILE A 78 -4.48 0.48 -5.23
CA ILE A 78 -3.10 0.03 -5.42
C ILE A 78 -2.17 1.09 -4.84
N ASP A 79 -1.26 0.69 -3.97
CA ASP A 79 -0.36 1.60 -3.30
C ASP A 79 1.01 1.67 -4.01
N PHE A 80 1.29 2.79 -4.69
CA PHE A 80 2.59 3.05 -5.30
C PHE A 80 3.55 3.82 -4.38
N HIS A 81 3.07 4.29 -3.22
CA HIS A 81 3.88 5.07 -2.30
C HIS A 81 4.77 4.19 -1.44
N GLU A 82 4.17 3.32 -0.64
CA GLU A 82 4.89 2.52 0.36
C GLU A 82 5.99 1.62 -0.23
N PRO A 83 5.78 0.93 -1.36
CA PRO A 83 6.81 0.08 -1.94
C PRO A 83 8.07 0.83 -2.41
N LEU A 84 7.95 2.13 -2.76
CA LEU A 84 9.05 2.95 -3.24
C LEU A 84 9.64 3.89 -2.17
N TYR A 85 8.90 4.17 -1.11
CA TYR A 85 9.31 5.13 -0.08
C TYR A 85 10.66 4.81 0.57
N PRO A 86 11.04 3.53 0.83
CA PRO A 86 12.34 3.19 1.38
C PRO A 86 13.52 3.38 0.40
N TYR A 87 13.25 3.63 -0.89
CA TYR A 87 14.26 3.59 -1.96
C TYR A 87 14.34 4.90 -2.75
N PRO A 88 14.70 6.04 -2.11
CA PRO A 88 14.74 7.33 -2.80
C PRO A 88 15.69 7.36 -4.00
N TYR A 89 16.74 6.52 -4.03
CA TYR A 89 17.67 6.40 -5.14
C TYR A 89 17.06 5.80 -6.42
N MET A 90 15.89 5.14 -6.31
CA MET A 90 15.14 4.65 -7.47
C MET A 90 14.34 5.76 -8.17
N LEU A 91 14.29 6.96 -7.60
CA LEU A 91 13.67 8.15 -8.18
C LEU A 91 14.75 9.21 -8.38
N GLU A 92 15.53 9.06 -9.45
CA GLU A 92 16.77 9.85 -9.71
C GLU A 92 16.52 11.36 -9.78
N ASP A 93 15.38 11.78 -10.30
CA ASP A 93 14.95 13.18 -10.30
C ASP A 93 13.99 13.51 -9.14
N ALA A 94 13.94 12.65 -8.14
CA ALA A 94 13.08 12.72 -6.96
C ALA A 94 11.57 12.50 -7.22
N VAL A 95 11.17 12.16 -8.44
CA VAL A 95 9.76 12.02 -8.87
C VAL A 95 9.53 10.79 -9.75
N HIS A 96 10.37 10.57 -10.75
CA HIS A 96 10.17 9.51 -11.73
C HIS A 96 10.99 8.26 -11.37
N PRO A 97 10.36 7.09 -11.29
CA PRO A 97 11.09 5.85 -11.00
C PRO A 97 11.99 5.46 -12.17
N ASN A 98 13.20 5.00 -11.86
CA ASN A 98 14.08 4.34 -12.81
C ASN A 98 13.57 2.91 -13.12
N ALA A 99 14.35 2.12 -13.87
CA ALA A 99 13.95 0.77 -14.28
C ALA A 99 13.66 -0.16 -13.08
N GLU A 100 14.43 -0.07 -11.99
CA GLU A 100 14.23 -0.86 -10.79
C GLU A 100 12.95 -0.46 -10.07
N GLY A 101 12.72 0.85 -9.90
CA GLY A 101 11.48 1.39 -9.33
C GLY A 101 10.25 1.03 -10.18
N ALA A 102 10.37 1.08 -11.51
CA ALA A 102 9.30 0.66 -12.42
C ALA A 102 8.98 -0.83 -12.29
N ALA A 103 9.97 -1.69 -12.07
CA ALA A 103 9.75 -3.12 -11.81
C ALA A 103 8.98 -3.36 -10.50
N ILE A 104 9.29 -2.59 -9.44
CA ILE A 104 8.52 -2.64 -8.19
C ILE A 104 7.05 -2.24 -8.44
N LEU A 105 6.82 -1.17 -9.19
CA LEU A 105 5.44 -0.74 -9.51
C LEU A 105 4.69 -1.78 -10.34
N ALA A 106 5.34 -2.38 -11.34
CA ALA A 106 4.74 -3.44 -12.15
C ALA A 106 4.34 -4.66 -11.30
N LYS A 107 5.21 -5.08 -10.38
CA LYS A 107 4.90 -6.12 -9.41
C LYS A 107 3.71 -5.73 -8.52
N THR A 108 3.69 -4.51 -8.01
CA THR A 108 2.60 -4.00 -7.16
C THR A 108 1.25 -4.01 -7.89
N VAL A 109 1.24 -3.63 -9.17
CA VAL A 109 0.04 -3.71 -10.03
C VAL A 109 -0.41 -5.16 -10.21
N TYR A 110 0.53 -6.05 -10.56
CA TYR A 110 0.24 -7.47 -10.74
C TYR A 110 -0.39 -8.07 -9.47
N GLU A 111 0.25 -7.87 -8.32
CA GLU A 111 -0.23 -8.33 -7.02
C GLU A 111 -1.63 -7.77 -6.70
N GLY A 112 -1.83 -6.46 -6.95
CA GLY A 112 -3.11 -5.78 -6.66
C GLY A 112 -4.27 -6.26 -7.54
N ILE A 113 -4.00 -6.58 -8.81
CA ILE A 113 -5.03 -7.05 -9.76
C ILE A 113 -5.31 -8.54 -9.59
N THR A 114 -4.28 -9.36 -9.42
CA THR A 114 -4.43 -10.82 -9.41
C THR A 114 -4.69 -11.39 -8.00
N GLY A 115 -4.31 -10.66 -6.96
CA GLY A 115 -4.28 -11.19 -5.59
C GLY A 115 -3.19 -12.24 -5.35
N ASP A 116 -2.28 -12.42 -6.30
CA ASP A 116 -1.14 -13.35 -6.19
C ASP A 116 0.07 -12.60 -5.61
N PHE A 117 0.32 -12.82 -4.33
CA PHE A 117 1.45 -12.25 -3.58
C PHE A 117 2.64 -13.22 -3.45
N GLY A 118 2.67 -14.29 -4.25
CA GLY A 118 3.73 -15.29 -4.21
C GLY A 118 3.60 -16.30 -3.06
N GLY A 119 2.38 -16.49 -2.53
CA GLY A 119 2.07 -17.42 -1.47
C GLY A 119 2.43 -16.93 -0.06
N LEU A 120 2.42 -17.85 0.90
CA LEU A 120 2.63 -17.54 2.32
C LEU A 120 4.07 -17.07 2.62
N GLN A 121 4.18 -15.88 3.14
CA GLN A 121 5.43 -15.27 3.60
C GLN A 121 5.23 -14.72 5.02
N VAL A 122 6.25 -14.88 5.85
CA VAL A 122 6.33 -14.23 7.16
C VAL A 122 7.17 -12.97 6.99
N SER A 123 6.87 -11.92 7.75
CA SER A 123 7.67 -10.68 7.70
C SER A 123 9.13 -10.95 8.02
N ASP A 124 10.04 -10.27 7.33
CA ASP A 124 11.50 -10.37 7.52
C ASP A 124 11.96 -10.00 8.95
N MET A 125 11.07 -9.42 9.76
CA MET A 125 11.32 -9.21 11.19
C MET A 125 11.45 -10.52 11.97
N TYR A 126 10.94 -11.63 11.43
CA TYR A 126 10.92 -12.93 12.09
C TYR A 126 11.92 -13.86 11.40
N SER A 127 12.87 -14.34 12.15
CA SER A 127 13.92 -15.26 11.68
C SER A 127 14.09 -16.42 12.64
N ASP A 128 14.82 -17.43 12.20
CA ASP A 128 15.23 -18.53 13.06
C ASP A 128 16.07 -18.00 14.22
N ASN A 129 15.87 -18.59 15.41
CA ASN A 129 16.54 -18.21 16.66
C ASN A 129 16.28 -16.78 17.15
N MET A 130 15.22 -16.11 16.69
CA MET A 130 14.86 -14.80 17.20
C MET A 130 14.39 -14.88 18.65
N VAL A 131 14.60 -13.78 19.39
CA VAL A 131 14.07 -13.63 20.75
C VAL A 131 12.74 -12.88 20.69
N LEU A 132 11.70 -13.50 21.23
CA LEU A 132 10.38 -12.89 21.36
C LEU A 132 10.16 -12.35 22.76
N GLN A 133 9.51 -11.20 22.88
CA GLN A 133 9.21 -10.60 24.17
C GLN A 133 8.20 -11.46 24.93
N HIS A 134 8.51 -11.81 26.17
CA HIS A 134 7.58 -12.48 27.08
C HIS A 134 6.67 -11.49 27.80
N GLY A 135 5.54 -11.96 28.32
CA GLY A 135 4.65 -11.18 29.19
C GLY A 135 3.84 -10.10 28.47
N GLN A 136 3.95 -9.98 27.16
CA GLN A 136 3.18 -9.05 26.32
C GLN A 136 2.52 -9.79 25.16
N PRO A 137 1.34 -9.32 24.68
CA PRO A 137 0.76 -9.84 23.45
C PRO A 137 1.76 -9.69 22.28
N LEU A 138 1.89 -10.74 21.48
CA LEU A 138 2.78 -10.75 20.32
C LEU A 138 1.95 -10.75 19.03
N THR A 139 2.13 -9.74 18.20
CA THR A 139 1.55 -9.71 16.87
C THR A 139 2.53 -10.31 15.87
N LEU A 140 2.11 -11.37 15.17
CA LEU A 140 2.82 -11.91 14.01
C LEU A 140 2.07 -11.53 12.75
N HIS A 141 2.81 -11.17 11.70
CA HIS A 141 2.25 -10.72 10.43
C HIS A 141 3.12 -11.12 9.24
N GLY A 142 2.54 -11.01 8.07
CA GLY A 142 3.22 -11.31 6.82
C GLY A 142 2.33 -11.09 5.61
N LYS A 143 2.67 -11.73 4.50
CA LYS A 143 1.88 -11.74 3.26
C LYS A 143 1.47 -13.18 2.90
N ALA A 144 0.39 -13.29 2.15
CA ALA A 144 -0.08 -14.51 1.52
C ALA A 144 -1.01 -14.13 0.35
N ASN A 145 -1.39 -15.06 -0.48
CA ASN A 145 -2.34 -14.77 -1.55
C ASN A 145 -3.68 -14.30 -0.96
N ALA A 146 -4.36 -13.40 -1.65
CA ALA A 146 -5.63 -12.84 -1.18
C ALA A 146 -6.64 -13.96 -0.84
N GLY A 147 -7.22 -13.91 0.37
CA GLY A 147 -8.14 -14.92 0.86
C GLY A 147 -7.49 -16.22 1.37
N GLU A 148 -6.17 -16.36 1.31
CA GLU A 148 -5.45 -17.53 1.81
C GLU A 148 -5.57 -17.63 3.33
N LYS A 149 -5.79 -18.86 3.80
CA LYS A 149 -5.95 -19.17 5.23
C LYS A 149 -4.58 -19.47 5.85
N VAL A 150 -4.15 -18.62 6.76
CA VAL A 150 -2.91 -18.76 7.50
C VAL A 150 -3.16 -19.35 8.88
N THR A 151 -2.32 -20.29 9.31
CA THR A 151 -2.36 -20.84 10.66
C THR A 151 -0.99 -20.68 11.30
N VAL A 152 -0.95 -19.98 12.43
CA VAL A 152 0.25 -19.83 13.27
C VAL A 152 0.13 -20.72 14.49
N LYS A 153 1.21 -21.47 14.77
CA LYS A 153 1.32 -22.32 15.96
C LYS A 153 2.63 -21.98 16.66
N ILE A 154 2.56 -21.60 17.94
CA ILE A 154 3.73 -21.29 18.77
C ILE A 154 3.41 -21.53 20.25
N ALA A 155 4.30 -22.13 21.00
CA ALA A 155 4.20 -22.37 22.44
C ALA A 155 2.81 -22.92 22.86
N GLY A 156 2.27 -23.89 22.12
CA GLY A 156 0.96 -24.50 22.38
C GLY A 156 -0.25 -23.68 21.92
N GLN A 157 -0.06 -22.43 21.54
CA GLN A 157 -1.12 -21.62 20.98
C GLN A 157 -1.31 -21.91 19.47
N LYS A 158 -2.56 -21.80 19.00
CA LYS A 158 -2.93 -21.91 17.58
C LYS A 158 -3.88 -20.77 17.23
N LYS A 159 -3.45 -19.88 16.36
CA LYS A 159 -4.25 -18.76 15.84
C LYS A 159 -4.40 -18.89 14.33
N LYS A 160 -5.49 -18.37 13.80
CA LYS A 160 -5.78 -18.37 12.36
C LYS A 160 -6.05 -16.97 11.88
N ALA A 161 -5.65 -16.67 10.65
CA ALA A 161 -5.99 -15.46 9.92
C ALA A 161 -6.39 -15.81 8.49
N VAL A 162 -7.02 -14.87 7.81
CA VAL A 162 -7.23 -14.89 6.36
C VAL A 162 -6.51 -13.67 5.81
N ALA A 163 -5.71 -13.86 4.79
CA ALA A 163 -5.04 -12.75 4.12
C ALA A 163 -6.08 -11.83 3.46
N ALA A 164 -5.93 -10.55 3.69
CA ALA A 164 -6.80 -9.52 3.10
C ALA A 164 -6.58 -9.41 1.57
N SER A 165 -7.38 -8.61 0.89
CA SER A 165 -7.24 -8.36 -0.56
C SER A 165 -5.88 -7.79 -0.96
N ASN A 166 -5.21 -7.09 -0.04
CA ASN A 166 -3.85 -6.58 -0.22
C ASN A 166 -2.74 -7.58 0.20
N GLY A 167 -3.09 -8.84 0.38
CA GLY A 167 -2.18 -9.92 0.76
C GLY A 167 -1.71 -9.89 2.22
N LYS A 168 -2.01 -8.89 3.02
CA LYS A 168 -1.55 -8.80 4.41
C LYS A 168 -2.35 -9.72 5.32
N TRP A 169 -1.66 -10.41 6.22
CA TRP A 169 -2.27 -11.14 7.32
C TRP A 169 -1.60 -10.82 8.65
N SER A 170 -2.34 -10.92 9.73
CA SER A 170 -1.80 -10.80 11.08
C SER A 170 -2.57 -11.67 12.07
N VAL A 171 -1.88 -12.11 13.12
CA VAL A 171 -2.46 -12.77 14.29
C VAL A 171 -1.87 -12.19 15.57
N VAL A 172 -2.67 -12.13 16.61
CA VAL A 172 -2.21 -11.74 17.93
C VAL A 172 -2.19 -12.99 18.83
N LEU A 173 -1.05 -13.27 19.38
CA LEU A 173 -0.81 -14.34 20.36
C LEU A 173 -0.95 -13.76 21.77
N GLU A 174 -1.47 -14.58 22.68
CA GLU A 174 -1.42 -14.27 24.10
C GLU A 174 0.02 -14.19 24.61
N PRO A 175 0.27 -13.45 25.70
CA PRO A 175 1.61 -13.32 26.27
C PRO A 175 2.30 -14.67 26.43
N LEU A 176 3.53 -14.76 25.95
CA LEU A 176 4.37 -15.94 26.13
C LEU A 176 5.01 -15.94 27.53
N LYS A 177 5.20 -17.11 28.10
CA LYS A 177 6.01 -17.24 29.31
C LYS A 177 7.50 -17.15 28.94
N ALA A 178 8.30 -16.66 29.89
CA ALA A 178 9.75 -16.73 29.75
C ALA A 178 10.20 -18.21 29.63
N GLY A 179 11.04 -18.51 28.68
CA GLY A 179 11.54 -19.83 28.38
C GLY A 179 12.26 -19.83 27.04
N GLY A 180 12.97 -20.88 26.77
CA GLY A 180 13.66 -21.10 25.50
C GLY A 180 13.78 -22.59 25.22
N PRO A 181 14.25 -22.97 24.02
CA PRO A 181 14.57 -24.35 23.70
C PRO A 181 15.64 -24.89 24.64
#